data_6d6252305cd507aa6b48402aa0a7156e
#
_entry.id   6d6252305cd507aa6b48402aa0a7156e
#
_cell.length_a   1.000
_cell.length_b   1.000
_cell.length_c   1.000
_cell.angle_alpha   90.00
_cell.angle_beta   90.00
_cell.angle_gamma   90.00
#
_symmetry.space_group_name_H-M   'P 1'
#
loop_
_entity.id
_entity.type
_entity.pdbx_description
1 polymer ?
#
loop_
_entity_poly.entity_id
_entity_poly.type
_entity_poly.pdbx_seq_one_letter_code
_entity_poly.pdbx_strand_id
1 'polypeptide(L)'
;MRPLGSLVPEPARAAIEQAAALIAQVGRPNVRMQFDFYHAQIEGGDLSTRFARHHAVIGHVQVAAVPSRAEPDEGEVSYPAIFDMLDRNDYAGFVGCEYRPRRRTEDGLGWARSYGIGVG
;
A
#
# COMPACT_ATOMS: atom_id res chain seq x y z
N MET A 1 -8.51 12.47 -28.58
CA MET A 1 -7.60 12.91 -27.53
C MET A 1 -7.61 11.92 -26.38
N ARG A 2 -6.46 11.56 -25.91
CA ARG A 2 -6.37 10.66 -24.74
C ARG A 2 -6.62 11.43 -23.44
N PRO A 3 -7.30 10.83 -22.47
CA PRO A 3 -7.42 11.42 -21.14
C PRO A 3 -6.04 11.65 -20.51
N LEU A 4 -5.95 12.62 -19.61
CA LEU A 4 -4.68 12.90 -18.90
C LEU A 4 -4.08 11.67 -18.24
N GLY A 5 -4.91 10.80 -17.66
CA GLY A 5 -4.45 9.57 -17.04
C GLY A 5 -3.75 8.61 -18.02
N SER A 6 -3.98 8.75 -19.31
CA SER A 6 -3.33 7.89 -20.30
C SER A 6 -1.91 8.33 -20.64
N LEU A 7 -1.44 9.46 -20.08
CA LEU A 7 -0.04 9.84 -20.19
C LEU A 7 0.86 8.93 -19.35
N VAL A 8 0.29 8.28 -18.31
CA VAL A 8 1.01 7.28 -17.54
C VAL A 8 1.05 5.99 -18.35
N PRO A 9 2.22 5.37 -18.54
CA PRO A 9 2.31 4.12 -19.29
C PRO A 9 1.33 3.07 -18.76
N GLU A 10 0.69 2.36 -19.63
CA GLU A 10 -0.30 1.34 -19.28
C GLU A 10 0.24 0.32 -18.27
N PRO A 11 1.48 -0.23 -18.43
CA PRO A 11 2.02 -1.15 -17.45
C PRO A 11 2.11 -0.56 -16.03
N ALA A 12 2.50 0.71 -15.90
CA ALA A 12 2.59 1.35 -14.59
C ALA A 12 1.22 1.50 -13.94
N ARG A 13 0.21 1.92 -14.72
CA ARG A 13 -1.15 2.07 -14.19
C ARG A 13 -1.81 0.75 -13.82
N ALA A 14 -1.41 -0.32 -14.50
CA ALA A 14 -2.01 -1.63 -14.35
C ALA A 14 -1.14 -2.60 -13.54
N ALA A 15 -0.12 -2.10 -12.82
CA ALA A 15 0.86 -2.98 -12.17
C ALA A 15 0.21 -3.96 -11.18
N ILE A 16 -0.75 -3.51 -10.38
CA ILE A 16 -1.44 -4.37 -9.42
C ILE A 16 -2.27 -5.42 -10.17
N GLU A 17 -3.00 -5.01 -11.19
CA GLU A 17 -3.84 -5.90 -11.98
C GLU A 17 -2.99 -6.91 -12.76
N GLN A 18 -1.84 -6.50 -13.26
CA GLN A 18 -0.90 -7.39 -13.92
C GLN A 18 -0.33 -8.42 -12.94
N ALA A 19 0.04 -7.98 -11.73
CA ALA A 19 0.52 -8.89 -10.70
C ALA A 19 -0.55 -9.92 -10.34
N ALA A 20 -1.80 -9.50 -10.19
CA ALA A 20 -2.90 -10.41 -9.89
C ALA A 20 -3.08 -11.45 -11.02
N ALA A 21 -2.97 -11.03 -12.27
CA ALA A 21 -3.08 -11.93 -13.41
C ALA A 21 -1.94 -12.96 -13.43
N LEU A 22 -0.71 -12.52 -13.15
CA LEU A 22 0.44 -13.42 -13.07
C LEU A 22 0.30 -14.43 -11.95
N ILE A 23 -0.18 -14.00 -10.79
CA ILE A 23 -0.41 -14.89 -9.65
C ILE A 23 -1.44 -15.95 -10.03
N ALA A 24 -2.51 -15.56 -10.71
CA ALA A 24 -3.52 -16.51 -11.18
C ALA A 24 -2.94 -17.52 -12.16
N GLN A 25 -2.07 -17.07 -13.07
CA GLN A 25 -1.42 -17.96 -14.04
C GLN A 25 -0.48 -18.95 -13.38
N VAL A 26 0.26 -18.52 -12.34
CA VAL A 26 1.15 -19.40 -11.59
C VAL A 26 0.36 -20.47 -10.85
N GLY A 27 -0.79 -20.12 -10.30
CA GLY A 27 -1.71 -21.07 -9.68
C GLY A 27 -1.19 -21.74 -8.42
N ARG A 28 -0.21 -21.15 -7.73
CA ARG A 28 0.36 -21.70 -6.49
C ARG A 28 -0.08 -20.88 -5.29
N PRO A 29 -0.58 -21.51 -4.22
CA PRO A 29 -1.10 -20.75 -3.07
C PRO A 29 -0.03 -20.00 -2.28
N ASN A 30 1.25 -20.34 -2.44
CA ASN A 30 2.34 -19.65 -1.77
C ASN A 30 2.88 -18.46 -2.55
N VAL A 31 2.34 -18.17 -3.73
CA VAL A 31 2.69 -16.96 -4.51
C VAL A 31 1.61 -15.93 -4.25
N ARG A 32 1.96 -14.85 -3.60
CA ARG A 32 1.02 -13.83 -3.19
C ARG A 32 1.55 -12.44 -3.56
N MET A 33 0.65 -11.44 -3.52
CA MET A 33 0.97 -10.08 -3.89
C MET A 33 1.46 -9.30 -2.68
N GLN A 34 2.48 -8.46 -2.89
CA GLN A 34 2.82 -7.38 -1.99
C GLN A 34 2.09 -6.12 -2.47
N PHE A 35 1.20 -5.60 -1.65
CA PHE A 35 0.44 -4.40 -1.98
C PHE A 35 1.06 -3.21 -1.26
N ASP A 36 1.71 -2.33 -2.01
CA ASP A 36 2.36 -1.14 -1.50
C ASP A 36 1.46 0.07 -1.74
N PHE A 37 0.93 0.64 -0.67
CA PHE A 37 0.00 1.76 -0.78
C PHE A 37 0.66 3.02 -1.33
N TYR A 38 1.96 3.21 -1.09
CA TYR A 38 2.67 4.33 -1.69
C TYR A 38 2.66 4.24 -3.22
N HIS A 39 3.10 3.09 -3.75
CA HIS A 39 3.14 2.90 -5.20
C HIS A 39 1.74 2.85 -5.81
N ALA A 40 0.78 2.24 -5.14
CA ALA A 40 -0.58 2.15 -5.63
C ALA A 40 -1.21 3.54 -5.78
N GLN A 41 -0.96 4.45 -4.83
CA GLN A 41 -1.47 5.82 -4.92
C GLN A 41 -0.86 6.55 -6.11
N ILE A 42 0.45 6.42 -6.31
CA ILE A 42 1.13 7.07 -7.43
C ILE A 42 0.65 6.53 -8.78
N GLU A 43 0.41 5.23 -8.86
CA GLU A 43 0.00 4.58 -10.10
C GLU A 43 -1.43 4.90 -10.52
N GLY A 44 -2.33 5.12 -9.58
CA GLY A 44 -3.72 5.35 -9.94
C GLY A 44 -4.66 5.62 -8.78
N GLY A 45 -4.23 5.43 -7.56
CA GLY A 45 -5.09 5.61 -6.39
C GLY A 45 -6.17 4.55 -6.29
N ASP A 46 -7.38 4.98 -5.91
CA ASP A 46 -8.52 4.09 -5.71
C ASP A 46 -8.18 2.93 -4.76
N LEU A 47 -7.50 3.27 -3.68
CA LEU A 47 -6.78 2.31 -2.85
C LEU A 47 -7.69 1.26 -2.21
N SER A 48 -8.79 1.71 -1.60
CA SER A 48 -9.69 0.81 -0.89
C SER A 48 -10.36 -0.18 -1.85
N THR A 49 -10.80 0.30 -3.01
CA THR A 49 -11.44 -0.54 -4.02
C THR A 49 -10.49 -1.57 -4.58
N ARG A 50 -9.26 -1.13 -4.91
CA ARG A 50 -8.26 -2.02 -5.50
C ARG A 50 -7.77 -3.04 -4.49
N PHE A 51 -7.60 -2.64 -3.23
CA PHE A 51 -7.24 -3.59 -2.17
C PHE A 51 -8.32 -4.65 -2.01
N ALA A 52 -9.58 -4.24 -1.89
CA ALA A 52 -10.70 -5.17 -1.71
C ALA A 52 -10.82 -6.14 -2.88
N ARG A 53 -10.60 -5.64 -4.11
CA ARG A 53 -10.68 -6.47 -5.30
C ARG A 53 -9.66 -7.61 -5.31
N HIS A 54 -8.45 -7.35 -4.80
CA HIS A 54 -7.34 -8.30 -4.86
C HIS A 54 -7.01 -8.91 -3.48
N HIS A 55 -7.80 -8.64 -2.48
CA HIS A 55 -7.54 -9.00 -1.08
C HIS A 55 -7.15 -10.48 -0.92
N ALA A 56 -7.81 -11.38 -1.64
CA ALA A 56 -7.58 -12.83 -1.48
C ALA A 56 -6.14 -13.25 -1.83
N VAL A 57 -5.45 -12.50 -2.69
CA VAL A 57 -4.08 -12.82 -3.11
C VAL A 57 -3.02 -11.93 -2.49
N ILE A 58 -3.42 -10.96 -1.65
CA ILE A 58 -2.47 -10.07 -0.97
C ILE A 58 -1.92 -10.77 0.26
N GLY A 59 -0.60 -10.90 0.32
CA GLY A 59 0.09 -11.53 1.44
C GLY A 59 0.93 -10.57 2.28
N HIS A 60 1.19 -9.37 1.78
CA HIS A 60 1.97 -8.37 2.49
C HIS A 60 1.53 -6.97 2.07
N VAL A 61 1.60 -6.03 3.01
CA VAL A 61 1.23 -4.63 2.79
C VAL A 61 2.42 -3.75 3.17
N GLN A 62 2.66 -2.70 2.39
CA GLN A 62 3.66 -1.68 2.72
C GLN A 62 3.04 -0.30 2.66
N VAL A 63 3.55 0.59 3.50
CA VAL A 63 3.05 1.96 3.65
C VAL A 63 4.18 2.99 3.68
N ALA A 64 3.89 4.17 3.16
CA ALA A 64 4.73 5.36 3.27
C ALA A 64 3.87 6.56 2.90
N ALA A 65 4.26 7.75 3.35
CA ALA A 65 3.57 8.98 2.98
C ALA A 65 3.69 9.24 1.47
N VAL A 66 2.67 9.84 0.89
CA VAL A 66 2.66 10.23 -0.52
C VAL A 66 2.45 11.76 -0.55
N PRO A 67 3.23 12.51 -1.27
CA PRO A 67 4.31 12.11 -2.19
C PRO A 67 5.71 11.98 -1.58
N SER A 68 5.90 12.36 -0.33
CA SER A 68 7.23 12.49 0.27
C SER A 68 7.97 11.16 0.44
N ARG A 69 7.25 10.06 0.57
CA ARG A 69 7.74 8.74 0.95
C ARG A 69 8.36 8.70 2.35
N ALA A 70 7.97 9.66 3.19
CA ALA A 70 8.39 9.73 4.60
C ALA A 70 7.44 8.93 5.50
N GLU A 71 7.50 9.21 6.79
CA GLU A 71 6.62 8.55 7.77
C GLU A 71 5.15 8.68 7.37
N PRO A 72 4.33 7.63 7.56
CA PRO A 72 2.95 7.61 7.05
C PRO A 72 1.96 8.45 7.85
N ASP A 73 2.43 9.40 8.64
CA ASP A 73 1.59 10.33 9.39
C ASP A 73 1.36 11.65 8.67
N GLU A 74 1.76 11.74 7.41
CA GLU A 74 1.60 12.95 6.60
C GLU A 74 1.19 12.61 5.18
N GLY A 75 1.01 13.63 4.35
CA GLY A 75 0.76 13.47 2.93
C GLY A 75 -0.70 13.27 2.58
N GLU A 76 -0.92 12.82 1.35
CA GLU A 76 -2.26 12.78 0.74
C GLU A 76 -3.03 11.50 0.99
N VAL A 77 -2.43 10.47 1.59
CA VAL A 77 -3.11 9.22 1.93
C VAL A 77 -3.47 9.24 3.41
N SER A 78 -4.74 9.00 3.71
CA SER A 78 -5.20 8.87 5.08
C SER A 78 -4.93 7.45 5.58
N TYR A 79 -3.81 7.25 6.26
CA TYR A 79 -3.48 5.92 6.77
C TYR A 79 -4.39 5.47 7.92
N PRO A 80 -4.94 6.34 8.78
CA PRO A 80 -5.99 5.88 9.69
C PRO A 80 -7.15 5.22 8.97
N ALA A 81 -7.60 5.79 7.86
CA ALA A 81 -8.66 5.19 7.05
C ALA A 81 -8.20 3.89 6.38
N ILE A 82 -6.96 3.84 5.92
CA ILE A 82 -6.39 2.63 5.32
C ILE A 82 -6.32 1.49 6.36
N PHE A 83 -5.85 1.77 7.57
CA PHE A 83 -5.74 0.75 8.59
C PHE A 83 -7.12 0.23 9.04
N ASP A 84 -8.12 1.12 9.13
CA ASP A 84 -9.49 0.70 9.36
C ASP A 84 -10.00 -0.21 8.24
N MET A 85 -9.67 0.12 7.00
CA MET A 85 -10.07 -0.68 5.84
C MET A 85 -9.41 -2.06 5.86
N LEU A 86 -8.14 -2.16 6.25
CA LEU A 86 -7.47 -3.44 6.42
C LEU A 86 -8.19 -4.31 7.45
N ASP A 87 -8.57 -3.72 8.58
CA ASP A 87 -9.30 -4.44 9.62
C ASP A 87 -10.66 -4.91 9.12
N ARG A 88 -11.39 -4.07 8.40
CA ARG A 88 -12.70 -4.44 7.86
C ARG A 88 -12.61 -5.56 6.82
N ASN A 89 -11.47 -5.71 6.15
CA ASN A 89 -11.24 -6.78 5.19
C ASN A 89 -10.56 -8.00 5.83
N ASP A 90 -10.47 -8.03 7.15
CA ASP A 90 -9.84 -9.14 7.89
C ASP A 90 -8.41 -9.43 7.43
N TYR A 91 -7.66 -8.38 7.11
CA TYR A 91 -6.27 -8.55 6.71
C TYR A 91 -5.45 -9.07 7.90
N ALA A 92 -4.87 -10.24 7.76
CA ALA A 92 -4.14 -10.93 8.84
C ALA A 92 -2.62 -10.85 8.69
N GLY A 93 -2.11 -10.26 7.62
CA GLY A 93 -0.67 -10.17 7.38
C GLY A 93 -0.01 -9.00 8.10
N PHE A 94 1.26 -8.80 7.79
CA PHE A 94 2.03 -7.69 8.32
C PHE A 94 1.86 -6.44 7.48
N VAL A 95 2.05 -5.28 8.12
CA VAL A 95 2.16 -3.99 7.45
C VAL A 95 3.61 -3.54 7.60
N GLY A 96 4.35 -3.59 6.52
CA GLY A 96 5.74 -3.15 6.47
C GLY A 96 5.82 -1.66 6.25
N CYS A 97 6.79 -1.02 6.92
CA CYS A 97 7.00 0.42 6.81
C CYS A 97 8.25 0.65 5.96
N GLU A 98 8.03 0.89 4.67
CA GLU A 98 9.13 1.13 3.74
C GLU A 98 9.12 2.60 3.35
N TYR A 99 9.63 3.44 4.25
CA TYR A 99 9.68 4.87 4.03
C TYR A 99 11.08 5.41 4.31
N ARG A 100 11.31 6.63 3.84
CA ARG A 100 12.55 7.36 4.11
C ARG A 100 12.31 8.27 5.31
N PRO A 101 12.94 8.01 6.46
CA PRO A 101 12.71 8.83 7.63
C PRO A 101 13.11 10.30 7.40
N ARG A 102 12.32 11.23 7.93
CA ARG A 102 12.64 12.66 7.86
C ARG A 102 13.91 12.99 8.62
N ARG A 103 14.18 12.22 9.68
CA ARG A 103 15.36 12.33 10.53
C ARG A 103 15.91 10.92 10.74
N ARG A 104 16.49 10.63 11.91
CA ARG A 104 16.83 9.25 12.23
C ARG A 104 15.54 8.43 12.35
N THR A 105 15.62 7.15 12.04
CA THR A 105 14.46 6.26 12.07
C THR A 105 13.75 6.32 13.42
N GLU A 106 14.49 6.20 14.51
CA GLU A 106 13.93 6.18 15.86
C GLU A 106 13.26 7.48 16.28
N ASP A 107 13.65 8.61 15.70
CA ASP A 107 13.05 9.90 16.00
C ASP A 107 11.62 10.01 15.47
N GLY A 108 11.30 9.26 14.43
CA GLY A 108 10.02 9.34 13.74
C GLY A 108 9.05 8.22 14.06
N LEU A 109 9.35 7.31 14.97
CA LEU A 109 8.48 6.15 15.24
C LEU A 109 7.22 6.50 16.04
N GLY A 110 7.11 7.72 16.52
CA GLY A 110 5.96 8.13 17.35
C GLY A 110 4.61 8.02 16.64
N TRP A 111 4.58 8.05 15.31
CA TRP A 111 3.34 7.92 14.56
C TRP A 111 2.62 6.60 14.84
N ALA A 112 3.37 5.56 15.20
CA ALA A 112 2.81 4.23 15.41
C ALA A 112 2.16 4.03 16.78
N ARG A 113 2.35 4.98 17.71
CA ARG A 113 1.86 4.82 19.09
C ARG A 113 0.34 4.68 19.17
N SER A 114 -0.38 5.44 18.35
CA SER A 114 -1.84 5.39 18.34
C SER A 114 -2.38 4.02 17.90
N TYR A 115 -1.51 3.19 17.33
CA TYR A 115 -1.84 1.83 16.90
C TYR A 115 -1.28 0.77 17.85
N GLY A 116 -0.81 1.19 19.04
CA GLY A 116 -0.30 0.27 20.04
C GLY A 116 1.11 -0.26 19.77
N ILE A 117 1.86 0.41 18.90
CA ILE A 117 3.19 -0.04 18.48
C ILE A 117 4.26 0.88 19.07
N GLY A 118 5.44 0.33 19.37
CA GLY A 118 6.57 1.11 19.82
C GLY A 118 6.43 1.60 21.24
N VAL A 119 5.77 0.87 22.06
CA VAL A 119 5.59 1.20 23.46
C VAL A 119 6.91 0.98 24.17
N GLY A 120 7.50 2.07 24.58
CA GLY A 120 8.74 2.03 25.36
C GLY A 120 8.47 2.32 26.80
#